data_07ed264194a31e13814f0552f68ec502
#
_entry.id   07ed264194a31e13814f0552f68ec502
#
_cell.length_a   1.000
_cell.length_b   1.000
_cell.length_c   1.000
_cell.angle_alpha   90.00
_cell.angle_beta   90.00
_cell.angle_gamma   90.00
#
_symmetry.space_group_name_H-M   'P 1'
#
loop_
_entity.id
_entity.type
_entity.pdbx_description
1 polymer ?
#
loop_
_entity_poly.entity_id
_entity_poly.type
_entity_poly.pdbx_seq_one_letter_code
_entity_poly.pdbx_strand_id
1 'polypeptide(L)'
;DLAMDKGVTKQIFTMAGVPTPLGTNLTKDRKDTALSDLGLTLPVVVKPCSGGSSIGVYIVDTMDAYKEAVENSFRYEDEIVIEPYIKGREFAVGIIDGKALPVIEIIPKTGFFDYANKYQDGCTEEICPANIDEEVTERMQRAAELAFKALKLDIYSRADFLLDENNDIYCLEVNSLPGMTAASLLPKEARAAGITYGDLCELIIQKSLARYNA
;
A
#
# COMPACT_ATOMS: atom_id res chain seq x y z
N ASP A 1 -12.97 -2.65 -9.37
CA ASP A 1 -12.54 -2.96 -8.01
C ASP A 1 -11.83 -1.74 -7.42
N LEU A 2 -12.41 -1.15 -6.36
CA LEU A 2 -11.96 0.14 -5.79
C LEU A 2 -10.50 0.11 -5.32
N ALA A 3 -10.04 -1.01 -4.77
CA ALA A 3 -8.69 -1.15 -4.24
C ALA A 3 -7.60 -1.21 -5.33
N MET A 4 -7.97 -1.54 -6.56
CA MET A 4 -7.01 -1.64 -7.68
C MET A 4 -6.70 -0.29 -8.33
N ASP A 5 -7.55 0.71 -8.12
CA ASP A 5 -7.38 2.07 -8.61
C ASP A 5 -6.85 2.97 -7.48
N LYS A 6 -5.57 3.34 -7.54
CA LYS A 6 -4.91 4.18 -6.52
C LYS A 6 -5.52 5.58 -6.45
N GLY A 7 -5.96 6.12 -7.57
CA GLY A 7 -6.60 7.43 -7.61
C GLY A 7 -7.91 7.45 -6.85
N VAL A 8 -8.78 6.47 -7.12
CA VAL A 8 -10.06 6.30 -6.42
C VAL A 8 -9.82 5.92 -4.95
N THR A 9 -8.89 5.00 -4.69
CA THR A 9 -8.54 4.57 -3.32
C THR A 9 -8.15 5.75 -2.44
N LYS A 10 -7.29 6.68 -2.93
CA LYS A 10 -6.86 7.85 -2.17
C LYS A 10 -7.99 8.82 -1.85
N GLN A 11 -8.92 9.01 -2.78
CA GLN A 11 -10.12 9.81 -2.51
C GLN A 11 -10.97 9.19 -1.40
N ILE A 12 -11.18 7.88 -1.45
CA ILE A 12 -11.92 7.14 -0.42
C ILE A 12 -11.19 7.23 0.93
N PHE A 13 -9.86 7.06 0.95
CA PHE A 13 -9.05 7.18 2.16
C PHE A 13 -9.18 8.56 2.79
N THR A 14 -9.04 9.62 1.99
CA THR A 14 -9.20 11.00 2.46
C THR A 14 -10.59 11.23 3.07
N MET A 15 -11.66 10.77 2.40
CA MET A 15 -13.03 10.90 2.89
C MET A 15 -13.29 10.10 4.17
N ALA A 16 -12.65 8.95 4.32
CA ALA A 16 -12.80 8.05 5.47
C ALA A 16 -11.88 8.41 6.64
N GLY A 17 -10.92 9.33 6.46
CA GLY A 17 -9.95 9.69 7.49
C GLY A 17 -8.79 8.68 7.62
N VAL A 18 -8.53 7.87 6.59
CA VAL A 18 -7.33 7.01 6.53
C VAL A 18 -6.13 7.87 6.19
N PRO A 19 -5.06 7.88 7.01
CA PRO A 19 -3.85 8.62 6.70
C PRO A 19 -3.22 8.13 5.40
N THR A 20 -3.03 9.01 4.42
CA THR A 20 -2.41 8.68 3.12
C THR A 20 -1.66 9.90 2.60
N PRO A 21 -0.59 9.75 1.81
CA PRO A 21 0.01 10.89 1.14
C PRO A 21 -1.05 11.61 0.28
N LEU A 22 -1.22 12.92 0.52
CA LEU A 22 -2.21 13.72 -0.22
C LEU A 22 -1.72 13.91 -1.65
N GLY A 23 -2.20 13.07 -2.54
CA GLY A 23 -1.87 13.10 -3.96
C GLY A 23 -2.97 13.69 -4.81
N THR A 24 -2.65 13.91 -6.07
CA THR A 24 -3.55 14.39 -7.11
C THR A 24 -3.56 13.44 -8.29
N ASN A 25 -4.74 13.21 -8.85
CA ASN A 25 -4.88 12.52 -10.11
C ASN A 25 -4.60 13.50 -11.26
N LEU A 26 -3.79 13.07 -12.21
CA LEU A 26 -3.50 13.80 -13.43
C LEU A 26 -3.94 12.97 -14.64
N THR A 27 -4.77 13.56 -15.50
CA THR A 27 -5.21 12.94 -16.75
C THR A 27 -4.32 13.37 -17.92
N LYS A 28 -4.26 12.56 -18.95
CA LYS A 28 -3.36 12.76 -20.10
C LYS A 28 -3.59 14.06 -20.84
N ASP A 29 -4.83 14.55 -20.90
CA ASP A 29 -5.20 15.85 -21.47
C ASP A 29 -4.68 17.05 -20.65
N ARG A 30 -4.32 16.81 -19.39
CA ARG A 30 -3.77 17.80 -18.44
C ARG A 30 -2.28 17.57 -18.14
N LYS A 31 -1.58 16.77 -18.90
CA LYS A 31 -0.18 16.33 -18.63
C LYS A 31 0.81 17.51 -18.48
N ASP A 32 0.55 18.63 -19.10
CA ASP A 32 1.38 19.83 -19.05
C ASP A 32 1.07 20.75 -17.84
N THR A 33 0.20 20.32 -16.91
CA THR A 33 -0.09 21.06 -15.69
C THR A 33 1.16 21.20 -14.83
N ALA A 34 1.49 22.42 -14.41
CA ALA A 34 2.64 22.64 -13.56
C ALA A 34 2.45 21.96 -12.19
N LEU A 35 3.53 21.43 -11.61
CA LEU A 35 3.49 20.74 -10.31
C LEU A 35 2.94 21.66 -9.20
N SER A 36 3.26 22.94 -9.25
CA SER A 36 2.71 23.97 -8.33
C SER A 36 1.19 24.12 -8.44
N ASP A 37 0.63 23.98 -9.65
CA ASP A 37 -0.82 24.09 -9.87
C ASP A 37 -1.58 22.87 -9.36
N LEU A 38 -0.85 21.77 -9.14
CA LEU A 38 -1.33 20.56 -8.45
C LEU A 38 -1.19 20.67 -6.92
N GLY A 39 -0.64 21.78 -6.40
CA GLY A 39 -0.38 21.98 -4.98
C GLY A 39 0.77 21.14 -4.43
N LEU A 40 1.67 20.66 -5.31
CA LEU A 40 2.76 19.77 -4.97
C LEU A 40 4.13 20.43 -5.17
N THR A 41 5.12 19.95 -4.42
CA THR A 41 6.53 20.36 -4.51
C THR A 41 7.41 19.10 -4.52
N LEU A 42 8.56 19.19 -5.19
CA LEU A 42 9.56 18.11 -5.20
C LEU A 42 10.15 17.86 -3.79
N PRO A 43 10.48 16.62 -3.45
CA PRO A 43 10.37 15.41 -4.27
C PRO A 43 8.94 14.84 -4.28
N VAL A 44 8.56 14.20 -5.39
CA VAL A 44 7.25 13.55 -5.55
C VAL A 44 7.39 12.12 -6.08
N VAL A 45 6.32 11.34 -5.92
CA VAL A 45 6.14 10.04 -6.55
C VAL A 45 5.13 10.19 -7.68
N VAL A 46 5.48 9.70 -8.87
CA VAL A 46 4.61 9.59 -10.03
C VAL A 46 4.35 8.12 -10.29
N LYS A 47 3.09 7.71 -10.39
CA LYS A 47 2.73 6.30 -10.55
C LYS A 47 1.41 6.11 -11.32
N PRO A 48 1.24 5.01 -12.08
CA PRO A 48 -0.04 4.65 -12.69
C PRO A 48 -1.14 4.45 -11.62
N CYS A 49 -2.38 4.74 -11.97
CA CYS A 49 -3.53 4.53 -11.07
C CYS A 49 -3.79 3.04 -10.83
N SER A 50 -3.82 2.22 -11.88
CA SER A 50 -3.90 0.76 -11.80
C SER A 50 -2.52 0.16 -12.01
N GLY A 51 -2.27 -1.00 -11.61
CA GLY A 51 -0.96 -1.63 -11.70
C GLY A 51 -0.42 -2.00 -10.33
N GLY A 52 0.55 -2.87 -10.31
CA GLY A 52 1.11 -3.46 -9.10
C GLY A 52 2.63 -3.61 -9.16
N SER A 53 3.18 -4.16 -8.07
CA SER A 53 4.61 -4.53 -8.00
C SER A 53 5.57 -3.38 -8.30
N SER A 54 5.19 -2.14 -7.99
CA SER A 54 5.99 -0.93 -8.23
C SER A 54 6.36 -0.65 -9.69
N ILE A 55 5.69 -1.30 -10.66
CA ILE A 55 5.92 -1.06 -12.09
C ILE A 55 5.39 0.33 -12.44
N GLY A 56 6.24 1.15 -13.09
CA GLY A 56 5.88 2.51 -13.47
C GLY A 56 5.85 3.53 -12.32
N VAL A 57 6.39 3.16 -11.15
CA VAL A 57 6.56 4.07 -10.01
C VAL A 57 7.89 4.80 -10.12
N TYR A 58 7.86 6.12 -10.11
CA TYR A 58 9.02 6.99 -10.20
C TYR A 58 9.09 7.92 -8.99
N ILE A 59 10.21 7.91 -8.29
CA ILE A 59 10.54 8.90 -7.25
C ILE A 59 11.40 9.95 -7.93
N VAL A 60 10.96 11.19 -7.93
CA VAL A 60 11.60 12.28 -8.68
C VAL A 60 11.85 13.50 -7.80
N ASP A 61 13.03 14.08 -7.91
CA ASP A 61 13.51 15.22 -7.13
C ASP A 61 13.90 16.43 -8.00
N THR A 62 13.81 16.28 -9.35
CA THR A 62 14.06 17.35 -10.30
C THR A 62 12.89 17.50 -11.28
N MET A 63 12.71 18.71 -11.83
CA MET A 63 11.64 18.98 -12.81
C MET A 63 11.82 18.24 -14.12
N ASP A 64 13.05 17.94 -14.53
CA ASP A 64 13.32 17.19 -15.75
C ASP A 64 12.94 15.72 -15.56
N ALA A 65 13.33 15.11 -14.42
CA ALA A 65 12.93 13.76 -14.05
C ALA A 65 11.39 13.66 -13.87
N TYR A 66 10.75 14.70 -13.32
CA TYR A 66 9.29 14.76 -13.20
C TYR A 66 8.61 14.67 -14.57
N LYS A 67 9.01 15.50 -15.54
CA LYS A 67 8.45 15.48 -16.90
C LYS A 67 8.63 14.11 -17.57
N GLU A 68 9.81 13.54 -17.45
CA GLU A 68 10.10 12.20 -17.98
C GLU A 68 9.22 11.13 -17.32
N ALA A 69 9.06 11.17 -16.01
CA ALA A 69 8.22 10.25 -15.25
C ALA A 69 6.75 10.34 -15.67
N VAL A 70 6.22 11.56 -15.86
CA VAL A 70 4.85 11.80 -16.33
C VAL A 70 4.65 11.21 -17.73
N GLU A 71 5.54 11.51 -18.68
CA GLU A 71 5.47 10.97 -20.03
C GLU A 71 5.56 9.42 -20.06
N ASN A 72 6.43 8.85 -19.23
CA ASN A 72 6.59 7.40 -19.14
C ASN A 72 5.36 6.74 -18.50
N SER A 73 4.80 7.33 -17.44
CA SER A 73 3.60 6.80 -16.77
C SER A 73 2.38 6.80 -17.70
N PHE A 74 2.21 7.82 -18.53
CA PHE A 74 1.13 7.90 -19.53
C PHE A 74 1.28 6.91 -20.71
N ARG A 75 2.36 6.14 -20.77
CA ARG A 75 2.46 4.99 -21.70
C ARG A 75 1.70 3.76 -21.18
N TYR A 76 1.43 3.72 -19.87
CA TYR A 76 0.70 2.61 -19.24
C TYR A 76 -0.79 2.90 -19.15
N GLU A 77 -1.17 4.14 -18.81
CA GLU A 77 -2.56 4.52 -18.50
C GLU A 77 -2.84 5.97 -18.89
N ASP A 78 -4.13 6.32 -19.02
CA ASP A 78 -4.55 7.69 -19.33
C ASP A 78 -4.77 8.56 -18.06
N GLU A 79 -4.61 7.97 -16.88
CA GLU A 79 -4.68 8.64 -15.59
C GLU A 79 -3.56 8.14 -14.65
N ILE A 80 -2.88 9.07 -13.99
CA ILE A 80 -1.77 8.78 -13.07
C ILE A 80 -1.97 9.50 -11.74
N VAL A 81 -1.35 9.00 -10.69
CA VAL A 81 -1.30 9.65 -9.37
C VAL A 81 0.06 10.31 -9.19
N ILE A 82 0.04 11.56 -8.72
CA ILE A 82 1.23 12.27 -8.27
C ILE A 82 1.03 12.61 -6.79
N GLU A 83 1.98 12.25 -5.95
CA GLU A 83 1.90 12.45 -4.50
C GLU A 83 3.24 12.89 -3.91
N PRO A 84 3.25 13.55 -2.74
CA PRO A 84 4.50 13.86 -2.04
C PRO A 84 5.29 12.57 -1.79
N TYR A 85 6.60 12.62 -1.99
CA TYR A 85 7.48 11.53 -1.56
C TYR A 85 7.61 11.54 -0.03
N ILE A 86 7.20 10.46 0.60
CA ILE A 86 7.38 10.24 2.04
C ILE A 86 8.60 9.35 2.24
N LYS A 87 9.63 9.89 2.91
CA LYS A 87 10.77 9.10 3.35
C LYS A 87 10.42 8.41 4.65
N GLY A 88 10.46 7.09 4.69
CA GLY A 88 10.09 6.35 5.87
C GLY A 88 10.46 4.87 5.82
N ARG A 89 10.15 4.16 6.90
CA ARG A 89 10.22 2.71 7.02
C ARG A 89 8.96 2.10 6.42
N GLU A 90 9.08 0.94 5.80
CA GLU A 90 7.95 0.26 5.15
C GLU A 90 7.35 -0.83 6.04
N PHE A 91 6.02 -0.88 6.08
CA PHE A 91 5.24 -1.82 6.88
C PHE A 91 4.06 -2.38 6.08
N ALA A 92 3.59 -3.54 6.51
CA ALA A 92 2.31 -4.07 6.06
C ALA A 92 1.46 -4.51 7.24
N VAL A 93 0.13 -4.50 7.04
CA VAL A 93 -0.86 -5.00 7.99
C VAL A 93 -1.87 -5.85 7.25
N GLY A 94 -1.85 -7.13 7.51
CA GLY A 94 -2.87 -8.06 7.05
C GLY A 94 -4.18 -7.85 7.80
N ILE A 95 -5.29 -8.00 7.11
CA ILE A 95 -6.63 -7.94 7.70
C ILE A 95 -7.34 -9.25 7.38
N ILE A 96 -7.96 -9.88 8.38
CA ILE A 96 -8.81 -11.06 8.22
C ILE A 96 -10.12 -10.80 8.96
N ASP A 97 -11.23 -10.95 8.26
CA ASP A 97 -12.58 -10.74 8.81
C ASP A 97 -12.74 -9.38 9.50
N GLY A 98 -12.12 -8.35 8.90
CA GLY A 98 -12.16 -6.97 9.39
C GLY A 98 -11.25 -6.69 10.58
N LYS A 99 -10.39 -7.63 11.01
CA LYS A 99 -9.45 -7.47 12.12
C LYS A 99 -8.01 -7.48 11.63
N ALA A 100 -7.24 -6.52 12.12
CA ALA A 100 -5.84 -6.40 11.81
C ALA A 100 -4.99 -7.50 12.48
N LEU A 101 -4.03 -8.01 11.73
CA LEU A 101 -2.97 -8.89 12.20
C LEU A 101 -1.82 -8.08 12.83
N PRO A 102 -0.82 -8.74 13.47
CA PRO A 102 0.40 -8.08 13.88
C PRO A 102 1.10 -7.38 12.73
N VAL A 103 1.55 -6.16 12.94
CA VAL A 103 2.28 -5.36 11.94
C VAL A 103 3.58 -6.06 11.56
N ILE A 104 3.90 -6.12 10.28
CA ILE A 104 5.17 -6.60 9.75
C ILE A 104 5.98 -5.44 9.17
N GLU A 105 7.26 -5.33 9.56
CA GLU A 105 8.21 -4.39 8.96
C GLU A 105 8.91 -5.04 7.78
N ILE A 106 9.11 -4.27 6.72
CA ILE A 106 9.74 -4.68 5.46
C ILE A 106 10.99 -3.81 5.28
N ILE A 107 12.17 -4.44 5.36
CA ILE A 107 13.46 -3.75 5.31
C ILE A 107 14.19 -4.18 4.03
N PRO A 108 14.10 -3.40 2.94
CA PRO A 108 14.88 -3.67 1.74
C PRO A 108 16.38 -3.55 2.04
N LYS A 109 17.20 -4.51 1.61
CA LYS A 109 18.65 -4.44 1.78
C LYS A 109 19.30 -3.38 0.89
N THR A 110 18.66 -3.03 -0.22
CA THR A 110 19.10 -2.00 -1.15
C THR A 110 17.92 -1.24 -1.72
N GLY A 111 18.04 0.09 -1.84
CA GLY A 111 17.01 0.91 -2.48
C GLY A 111 15.70 1.01 -1.69
N PHE A 112 14.57 0.93 -2.40
CA PHE A 112 13.22 0.87 -1.84
C PHE A 112 12.56 -0.46 -2.21
N PHE A 113 11.38 -0.76 -1.66
CA PHE A 113 10.68 -2.03 -1.88
C PHE A 113 10.07 -2.09 -3.29
N ASP A 114 10.93 -2.16 -4.30
CA ASP A 114 10.60 -2.32 -5.70
C ASP A 114 10.33 -3.78 -6.10
N TYR A 115 10.11 -4.00 -7.40
CA TYR A 115 9.84 -5.33 -7.94
C TYR A 115 10.94 -6.35 -7.60
N ALA A 116 12.21 -5.95 -7.70
CA ALA A 116 13.34 -6.85 -7.43
C ALA A 116 13.39 -7.23 -5.95
N ASN A 117 13.20 -6.26 -5.06
CA ASN A 117 13.18 -6.49 -3.61
C ASN A 117 11.94 -7.29 -3.15
N LYS A 118 10.82 -7.22 -3.90
CA LYS A 118 9.59 -7.97 -3.59
C LYS A 118 9.67 -9.46 -3.90
N TYR A 119 10.42 -9.86 -4.94
CA TYR A 119 10.35 -11.22 -5.49
C TYR A 119 11.66 -11.97 -5.51
N GLN A 120 12.79 -11.34 -5.17
CA GLN A 120 14.08 -12.04 -5.07
C GLN A 120 14.33 -12.45 -3.61
N ASP A 121 14.53 -13.75 -3.42
CA ASP A 121 14.84 -14.32 -2.11
C ASP A 121 16.07 -13.66 -1.48
N GLY A 122 15.93 -13.24 -0.24
CA GLY A 122 17.03 -12.65 0.53
C GLY A 122 17.33 -11.17 0.26
N CYS A 123 16.58 -10.49 -0.61
CA CYS A 123 16.74 -9.04 -0.85
C CYS A 123 16.05 -8.17 0.19
N THR A 124 15.16 -8.75 0.99
CA THR A 124 14.38 -8.05 2.02
C THR A 124 14.47 -8.82 3.34
N GLU A 125 14.60 -8.09 4.43
CA GLU A 125 14.40 -8.61 5.78
C GLU A 125 12.99 -8.25 6.24
N GLU A 126 12.31 -9.18 6.91
CA GLU A 126 10.94 -8.99 7.37
C GLU A 126 10.86 -9.33 8.85
N ILE A 127 10.38 -8.40 9.65
CA ILE A 127 10.27 -8.52 11.11
C ILE A 127 8.80 -8.50 11.51
N CYS A 128 8.29 -9.59 12.07
CA CYS A 128 6.90 -9.69 12.53
C CYS A 128 6.83 -10.41 13.89
N PRO A 129 6.24 -9.79 14.93
CA PRO A 129 5.74 -8.41 14.98
C PRO A 129 6.86 -7.38 14.77
N ALA A 130 6.54 -6.25 14.16
CA ALA A 130 7.46 -5.15 13.91
C ALA A 130 7.99 -4.54 15.21
N ASN A 131 9.24 -4.11 15.20
CA ASN A 131 9.84 -3.42 16.36
C ASN A 131 9.55 -1.92 16.29
N ILE A 132 8.35 -1.54 16.71
CA ILE A 132 7.84 -0.16 16.81
C ILE A 132 7.04 0.00 18.10
N ASP A 133 6.80 1.26 18.51
CA ASP A 133 6.02 1.56 19.71
C ASP A 133 4.58 1.02 19.60
N GLU A 134 4.01 0.61 20.73
CA GLU A 134 2.66 0.05 20.80
C GLU A 134 1.61 1.05 20.28
N GLU A 135 1.74 2.34 20.60
CA GLU A 135 0.87 3.40 20.09
C GLU A 135 0.89 3.49 18.56
N VAL A 136 2.07 3.39 17.94
CA VAL A 136 2.22 3.40 16.46
C VAL A 136 1.61 2.13 15.87
N THR A 137 1.85 0.97 16.51
CA THR A 137 1.27 -0.31 16.11
C THR A 137 -0.25 -0.23 16.06
N GLU A 138 -0.88 0.22 17.14
CA GLU A 138 -2.33 0.36 17.23
C GLU A 138 -2.90 1.37 16.21
N ARG A 139 -2.21 2.50 15.98
CA ARG A 139 -2.63 3.49 14.97
C ARG A 139 -2.60 2.88 13.57
N MET A 140 -1.57 2.12 13.25
CA MET A 140 -1.41 1.47 11.94
C MET A 140 -2.48 0.39 11.74
N GLN A 141 -2.73 -0.43 12.76
CA GLN A 141 -3.79 -1.45 12.74
C GLN A 141 -5.18 -0.84 12.57
N ARG A 142 -5.51 0.21 13.34
CA ARG A 142 -6.79 0.94 13.19
C ARG A 142 -6.94 1.57 11.81
N ALA A 143 -5.87 2.14 11.25
CA ALA A 143 -5.89 2.71 9.90
C ALA A 143 -6.12 1.62 8.84
N ALA A 144 -5.52 0.43 8.99
CA ALA A 144 -5.72 -0.70 8.10
C ALA A 144 -7.17 -1.22 8.13
N GLU A 145 -7.76 -1.38 9.31
CA GLU A 145 -9.17 -1.78 9.49
C GLU A 145 -10.12 -0.75 8.89
N LEU A 146 -9.82 0.55 9.07
CA LEU A 146 -10.60 1.63 8.49
C LEU A 146 -10.53 1.62 6.96
N ALA A 147 -9.33 1.43 6.40
CA ALA A 147 -9.10 1.32 4.95
C ALA A 147 -9.87 0.12 4.35
N PHE A 148 -9.78 -1.04 5.00
CA PHE A 148 -10.53 -2.25 4.62
C PHE A 148 -12.04 -1.98 4.54
N LYS A 149 -12.60 -1.36 5.59
CA LYS A 149 -14.02 -1.01 5.66
C LYS A 149 -14.43 0.04 4.62
N ALA A 150 -13.60 1.07 4.42
CA ALA A 150 -13.88 2.15 3.49
C ALA A 150 -13.92 1.67 2.04
N LEU A 151 -13.04 0.72 1.69
CA LEU A 151 -13.00 0.08 0.37
C LEU A 151 -14.06 -1.03 0.21
N LYS A 152 -14.89 -1.28 1.24
CA LYS A 152 -15.90 -2.34 1.25
C LYS A 152 -15.31 -3.71 0.94
N LEU A 153 -14.09 -3.96 1.45
CA LEU A 153 -13.48 -5.26 1.33
C LEU A 153 -14.11 -6.23 2.32
N ASP A 154 -14.07 -7.50 1.95
CA ASP A 154 -14.55 -8.60 2.77
C ASP A 154 -13.41 -9.59 3.02
N ILE A 155 -13.54 -10.49 3.94
CA ILE A 155 -12.73 -11.68 4.20
C ILE A 155 -11.28 -11.35 4.54
N TYR A 156 -10.44 -10.91 3.59
CA TYR A 156 -9.03 -10.63 3.84
C TYR A 156 -8.45 -9.58 2.88
N SER A 157 -7.41 -8.90 3.33
CA SER A 157 -6.60 -7.98 2.52
C SER A 157 -5.26 -7.69 3.20
N ARG A 158 -4.40 -6.89 2.57
CA ARG A 158 -3.18 -6.35 3.17
C ARG A 158 -3.07 -4.87 2.84
N ALA A 159 -2.91 -4.04 3.86
CA ALA A 159 -2.63 -2.63 3.72
C ALA A 159 -1.13 -2.37 3.86
N ASP A 160 -0.56 -1.57 2.96
CA ASP A 160 0.87 -1.25 2.93
C ASP A 160 1.06 0.20 3.40
N PHE A 161 2.03 0.42 4.31
CA PHE A 161 2.25 1.68 5.00
C PHE A 161 3.68 2.18 4.93
N LEU A 162 3.83 3.49 5.05
CA LEU A 162 5.08 4.13 5.45
C LEU A 162 4.93 4.72 6.86
N LEU A 163 6.03 4.70 7.61
CA LEU A 163 6.21 5.39 8.89
C LEU A 163 7.37 6.37 8.72
N ASP A 164 7.11 7.68 8.83
CA ASP A 164 8.14 8.69 8.70
C ASP A 164 8.94 8.90 10.01
N GLU A 165 9.91 9.81 9.97
CA GLU A 165 10.77 10.12 11.11
C GLU A 165 10.04 10.82 12.28
N ASN A 166 8.83 11.34 12.05
CA ASN A 166 7.97 11.96 13.07
C ASN A 166 6.98 10.96 13.69
N ASN A 167 7.07 9.68 13.32
CA ASN A 167 6.10 8.63 13.64
C ASN A 167 4.71 8.86 13.03
N ASP A 168 4.62 9.63 11.94
CA ASP A 168 3.39 9.73 11.16
C ASP A 168 3.27 8.54 10.20
N ILE A 169 2.07 7.95 10.16
CA ILE A 169 1.77 6.79 9.32
C ILE A 169 1.05 7.20 8.04
N TYR A 170 1.37 6.54 6.94
CA TYR A 170 0.74 6.79 5.63
C TYR A 170 0.38 5.47 4.96
N CYS A 171 -0.91 5.21 4.76
CA CYS A 171 -1.39 4.07 3.98
C CYS A 171 -1.19 4.36 2.48
N LEU A 172 -0.40 3.54 1.82
CA LEU A 172 -0.08 3.70 0.40
C LEU A 172 -1.13 3.07 -0.50
N GLU A 173 -1.52 1.84 -0.18
CA GLU A 173 -2.47 1.03 -0.94
C GLU A 173 -3.04 -0.10 -0.07
N VAL A 174 -4.12 -0.73 -0.54
CA VAL A 174 -4.64 -1.98 0.00
C VAL A 174 -4.71 -3.03 -1.10
N ASN A 175 -4.08 -4.15 -0.87
CA ASN A 175 -4.12 -5.31 -1.74
C ASN A 175 -5.31 -6.20 -1.39
N SER A 176 -6.32 -6.27 -2.25
CA SER A 176 -7.52 -7.09 -2.03
C SER A 176 -7.28 -8.59 -2.22
N LEU A 177 -6.21 -8.97 -2.93
CA LEU A 177 -5.76 -10.35 -3.11
C LEU A 177 -4.25 -10.43 -2.86
N PRO A 178 -3.81 -10.30 -1.60
CA PRO A 178 -2.39 -10.38 -1.26
C PRO A 178 -1.84 -11.78 -1.51
N GLY A 179 -0.52 -11.87 -1.67
CA GLY A 179 0.17 -13.15 -1.83
C GLY A 179 -0.13 -14.13 -0.70
N MET A 180 -0.38 -15.37 -1.05
CA MET A 180 -0.76 -16.46 -0.14
C MET A 180 0.21 -17.64 -0.16
N THR A 181 1.47 -17.43 -0.56
CA THR A 181 2.50 -18.48 -0.35
C THR A 181 2.97 -18.45 1.10
N ALA A 182 3.57 -19.52 1.58
CA ALA A 182 4.14 -19.59 2.94
C ALA A 182 5.21 -18.50 3.21
N ALA A 183 5.81 -17.96 2.16
CA ALA A 183 6.78 -16.86 2.21
C ALA A 183 6.15 -15.46 2.12
N SER A 184 4.85 -15.35 1.80
CA SER A 184 4.17 -14.07 1.67
C SER A 184 3.91 -13.40 3.04
N LEU A 185 3.76 -12.07 3.02
CA LEU A 185 3.60 -11.25 4.23
C LEU A 185 2.38 -11.66 5.06
N LEU A 186 1.19 -11.75 4.47
CA LEU A 186 -0.04 -12.09 5.18
C LEU A 186 0.05 -13.44 5.95
N PRO A 187 0.54 -14.55 5.37
CA PRO A 187 0.78 -15.78 6.12
C PRO A 187 1.82 -15.65 7.25
N LYS A 188 2.83 -14.76 7.11
CA LYS A 188 3.81 -14.50 8.18
C LYS A 188 3.16 -13.74 9.35
N GLU A 189 2.34 -12.74 9.06
CA GLU A 189 1.56 -11.99 10.05
C GLU A 189 0.55 -12.91 10.77
N ALA A 190 -0.16 -13.78 10.04
CA ALA A 190 -1.05 -14.78 10.62
C ALA A 190 -0.31 -15.74 11.56
N ARG A 191 0.89 -16.20 11.17
CA ARG A 191 1.74 -17.05 12.02
C ARG A 191 2.16 -16.34 13.30
N ALA A 192 2.50 -15.03 13.23
CA ALA A 192 2.83 -14.23 14.40
C ALA A 192 1.63 -14.07 15.35
N ALA A 193 0.39 -14.12 14.82
CA ALA A 193 -0.84 -14.17 15.58
C ALA A 193 -1.20 -15.58 16.10
N GLY A 194 -0.37 -16.60 15.87
CA GLY A 194 -0.63 -17.99 16.28
C GLY A 194 -1.54 -18.78 15.33
N ILE A 195 -1.84 -18.25 14.14
CA ILE A 195 -2.65 -18.90 13.10
C ILE A 195 -1.72 -19.65 12.15
N THR A 196 -1.88 -20.96 12.06
CA THR A 196 -1.08 -21.75 11.11
C THR A 196 -1.51 -21.47 9.66
N TYR A 197 -0.66 -21.80 8.69
CA TYR A 197 -0.99 -21.60 7.29
C TYR A 197 -2.25 -22.40 6.87
N GLY A 198 -2.42 -23.61 7.39
CA GLY A 198 -3.61 -24.41 7.15
C GLY A 198 -4.86 -23.79 7.71
N ASP A 199 -4.80 -23.32 8.97
CA ASP A 199 -5.93 -22.65 9.64
C ASP A 199 -6.29 -21.33 8.93
N LEU A 200 -5.28 -20.59 8.44
CA LEU A 200 -5.51 -19.37 7.66
C LEU A 200 -6.30 -19.67 6.37
N CYS A 201 -5.87 -20.68 5.62
CA CYS A 201 -6.57 -21.10 4.39
C CYS A 201 -8.00 -21.56 4.69
N GLU A 202 -8.19 -22.36 5.74
CA GLU A 202 -9.50 -22.83 6.17
C GLU A 202 -10.42 -21.67 6.59
N LEU A 203 -9.90 -20.74 7.38
CA LEU A 203 -10.63 -19.54 7.82
C LEU A 203 -11.11 -18.70 6.62
N ILE A 204 -10.24 -18.45 5.64
CA ILE A 204 -10.59 -17.71 4.43
C ILE A 204 -11.69 -18.44 3.65
N ILE A 205 -11.59 -19.77 3.49
CA ILE A 205 -12.61 -20.58 2.81
C ILE A 205 -13.94 -20.52 3.55
N GLN A 206 -13.94 -20.73 4.87
CA GLN A 206 -15.16 -20.71 5.68
C GLN A 206 -15.86 -19.35 5.61
N LYS A 207 -15.12 -18.24 5.73
CA LYS A 207 -15.68 -16.89 5.61
C LYS A 207 -16.22 -16.61 4.21
N SER A 208 -15.52 -17.08 3.17
CA SER A 208 -15.98 -16.95 1.78
C SER A 208 -17.28 -17.71 1.54
N LEU A 209 -17.39 -18.94 2.04
CA LEU A 209 -18.62 -19.75 1.89
C LEU A 209 -19.79 -19.14 2.68
N ALA A 210 -19.55 -18.62 3.89
CA ALA A 210 -20.59 -17.98 4.69
C ALA A 210 -21.23 -16.80 3.97
N ARG A 211 -20.45 -16.04 3.20
CA ARG A 211 -20.95 -14.91 2.38
C ARG A 211 -21.94 -15.33 1.29
N TYR A 212 -21.75 -16.51 0.67
CA TYR A 212 -22.63 -17.00 -0.38
C TYR A 212 -23.92 -17.66 0.16
N ASN A 213 -23.94 -17.95 1.46
CA ASN A 213 -25.10 -18.57 2.12
C ASN A 213 -25.95 -17.56 2.92
N ALA A 214 -25.56 -16.28 2.91
CA ALA A 214 -26.30 -15.18 3.56
C ALA A 214 -27.14 -14.43 2.52
#